data_00f856a829c297191d9d464067ee1edd
#
_entry.id   00f856a829c297191d9d464067ee1edd
#
_cell.length_a   1.000
_cell.length_b   1.000
_cell.length_c   1.000
_cell.angle_alpha   90.00
_cell.angle_beta   90.00
_cell.angle_gamma   90.00
#
_symmetry.space_group_name_H-M   'P 1'
#
loop_
_entity.id
_entity.type
_entity.pdbx_description
1 polymer ?
#
loop_
_entity_poly.entity_id
_entity_poly.type
_entity_poly.pdbx_seq_one_letter_code
_entity_poly.pdbx_strand_id
1 'polypeptide(L)'
;MEVSRVRALRGPNLWSHDTAVEAIVSCTTQELDIAQLPGFEARLRALFPQLSPLQPLGNYNAAPMAQVLELAALGLQAQAGCPVTFSRTTPTLETGIFQVVVEYSEEAVGRLALELAQQLCRAALDDAPFDLAGALHQLQELDEDVRLGPSTGAIVNAAVVR
;
A
#
# COMPACT_ATOMS: atom_id res chain seq x y z
N MET A 1 14.61 -0.46 2.61
CA MET A 1 13.67 -0.34 1.48
C MET A 1 13.50 1.12 1.12
N GLU A 2 13.62 1.41 -0.14
CA GLU A 2 13.45 2.76 -0.66
C GLU A 2 12.39 2.74 -1.76
N VAL A 3 11.41 3.64 -1.67
CA VAL A 3 10.34 3.77 -2.65
C VAL A 3 10.57 5.02 -3.46
N SER A 4 10.56 4.89 -4.79
CA SER A 4 10.81 5.99 -5.70
C SER A 4 9.88 5.90 -6.90
N ARG A 5 9.86 6.95 -7.72
CA ARG A 5 9.12 7.01 -8.98
C ARG A 5 7.64 6.60 -8.81
N VAL A 6 7.01 7.13 -7.77
CA VAL A 6 5.59 6.87 -7.53
C VAL A 6 4.78 7.66 -8.54
N ARG A 7 3.92 6.96 -9.30
CA ARG A 7 3.07 7.60 -10.29
C ARG A 7 1.71 6.92 -10.37
N ALA A 8 0.71 7.68 -10.75
CA ALA A 8 -0.63 7.14 -10.96
C ALA A 8 -0.79 6.65 -12.39
N LEU A 9 -1.32 5.43 -12.55
CA LEU A 9 -1.72 4.87 -13.83
C LEU A 9 -3.24 4.95 -13.90
N ARG A 10 -3.77 5.59 -14.92
CA ARG A 10 -5.20 5.85 -15.04
C ARG A 10 -5.78 5.15 -16.25
N GLY A 11 -6.99 4.59 -16.05
CA GLY A 11 -7.75 3.95 -17.10
C GLY A 11 -7.18 2.62 -17.46
N PRO A 12 -7.60 1.96 -18.53
CA PRO A 12 -7.03 0.65 -18.86
C PRO A 12 -5.52 0.75 -19.01
N ASN A 13 -4.79 -0.16 -18.38
CA ASN A 13 -3.33 -0.22 -18.44
C ASN A 13 -2.89 -1.69 -18.48
N LEU A 14 -1.58 -1.92 -18.55
CA LEU A 14 -1.02 -3.27 -18.68
C LEU A 14 -1.29 -4.13 -17.44
N TRP A 15 -1.54 -3.52 -16.30
CA TRP A 15 -1.63 -4.21 -15.00
C TRP A 15 -3.06 -4.40 -14.54
N SER A 16 -3.95 -3.47 -14.89
CA SER A 16 -5.33 -3.47 -14.40
C SER A 16 -6.22 -2.72 -15.39
N HIS A 17 -7.49 -3.08 -15.43
CA HIS A 17 -8.49 -2.30 -16.16
C HIS A 17 -8.86 -1.03 -15.42
N ASP A 18 -8.54 -0.96 -14.13
CA ASP A 18 -8.85 0.17 -13.27
C ASP A 18 -7.60 1.01 -13.03
N THR A 19 -7.73 2.01 -12.19
CA THR A 19 -6.64 2.89 -11.84
C THR A 19 -5.71 2.23 -10.80
N ALA A 20 -4.43 2.52 -10.91
CA ALA A 20 -3.42 1.95 -10.01
C ALA A 20 -2.29 2.94 -9.79
N VAL A 21 -1.63 2.82 -8.64
CA VAL A 21 -0.38 3.53 -8.38
C VAL A 21 0.78 2.57 -8.60
N GLU A 22 1.81 3.06 -9.29
CA GLU A 22 3.02 2.30 -9.57
C GLU A 22 4.17 2.92 -8.81
N ALA A 23 5.02 2.09 -8.23
CA ALA A 23 6.23 2.55 -7.54
C ALA A 23 7.39 1.62 -7.85
N ILE A 24 8.59 2.18 -7.88
CA ILE A 24 9.81 1.40 -7.97
C ILE A 24 10.36 1.27 -6.56
N VAL A 25 10.63 0.05 -6.14
CA VAL A 25 11.04 -0.27 -4.77
C VAL A 25 12.40 -0.94 -4.79
N SER A 26 13.35 -0.33 -4.08
CA SER A 26 14.69 -0.89 -3.91
C SER A 26 14.78 -1.56 -2.55
N CYS A 27 15.14 -2.84 -2.53
CA CYS A 27 15.30 -3.61 -1.31
C CYS A 27 16.78 -3.91 -1.06
N THR A 28 17.19 -3.89 0.21
CA THR A 28 18.53 -4.35 0.60
C THR A 28 18.59 -5.88 0.46
N THR A 29 19.81 -6.43 0.54
CA THR A 29 19.99 -7.88 0.46
C THR A 29 19.14 -8.62 1.49
N GLN A 30 19.05 -8.09 2.71
CA GLN A 30 18.25 -8.71 3.78
C GLN A 30 16.76 -8.60 3.50
N GLU A 31 16.34 -7.56 2.81
CA GLU A 31 14.92 -7.31 2.48
C GLU A 31 14.44 -8.11 1.28
N LEU A 32 15.32 -8.82 0.61
CA LEU A 32 14.92 -9.72 -0.50
C LEU A 32 14.17 -10.95 0.00
N ASP A 33 14.35 -11.30 1.27
CA ASP A 33 13.67 -12.42 1.91
C ASP A 33 13.34 -12.03 3.35
N ILE A 34 12.08 -11.74 3.63
CA ILE A 34 11.66 -11.31 4.96
C ILE A 34 11.87 -12.38 6.02
N ALA A 35 12.02 -13.65 5.62
CA ALA A 35 12.36 -14.72 6.55
C ALA A 35 13.75 -14.54 7.17
N GLN A 36 14.63 -13.77 6.51
CA GLN A 36 15.96 -13.44 7.03
C GLN A 36 15.92 -12.30 8.07
N LEU A 37 14.76 -11.71 8.29
CA LEU A 37 14.57 -10.64 9.26
C LEU A 37 13.92 -11.23 10.52
N PRO A 38 14.70 -11.48 11.60
CA PRO A 38 14.17 -12.21 12.75
C PRO A 38 12.96 -11.53 13.39
N GLY A 39 11.86 -12.28 13.50
CA GLY A 39 10.64 -11.81 14.13
C GLY A 39 9.86 -10.78 13.33
N PHE A 40 10.33 -10.39 12.15
CA PHE A 40 9.68 -9.35 11.35
C PHE A 40 8.25 -9.73 10.98
N GLU A 41 8.05 -10.90 10.42
CA GLU A 41 6.71 -11.31 9.97
C GLU A 41 5.73 -11.42 11.14
N ALA A 42 6.18 -11.93 12.27
CA ALA A 42 5.32 -12.02 13.46
C ALA A 42 4.88 -10.63 13.95
N ARG A 43 5.83 -9.68 13.99
CA ARG A 43 5.51 -8.31 14.36
C ARG A 43 4.58 -7.64 13.35
N LEU A 44 4.83 -7.88 12.07
CA LEU A 44 4.00 -7.35 10.99
C LEU A 44 2.56 -7.81 11.13
N ARG A 45 2.35 -9.12 11.36
CA ARG A 45 1.01 -9.67 11.50
C ARG A 45 0.35 -9.26 12.80
N ALA A 46 1.12 -8.94 13.83
CA ALA A 46 0.57 -8.38 15.06
C ALA A 46 0.07 -6.95 14.83
N LEU A 47 0.79 -6.17 14.02
CA LEU A 47 0.40 -4.80 13.70
C LEU A 47 -0.75 -4.74 12.69
N PHE A 48 -0.80 -5.70 11.77
CA PHE A 48 -1.84 -5.75 10.73
C PHE A 48 -2.30 -7.19 10.52
N PRO A 49 -3.21 -7.70 11.38
CA PRO A 49 -3.65 -9.11 11.31
C PRO A 49 -4.36 -9.49 10.01
N GLN A 50 -4.92 -8.53 9.29
CA GLN A 50 -5.66 -8.77 8.06
C GLN A 50 -4.77 -8.87 6.83
N LEU A 51 -3.46 -8.75 6.99
CA LEU A 51 -2.53 -8.83 5.88
C LEU A 51 -2.66 -10.17 5.16
N SER A 52 -2.74 -10.12 3.83
CA SER A 52 -2.82 -11.32 3.00
C SER A 52 -1.57 -12.19 3.14
N PRO A 53 -1.67 -13.50 2.86
CA PRO A 53 -0.50 -14.37 2.90
C PRO A 53 0.57 -13.91 1.91
N LEU A 54 1.83 -13.94 2.36
CA LEU A 54 2.99 -13.63 1.54
C LEU A 54 3.39 -14.87 0.75
N GLN A 55 3.80 -14.66 -0.51
CA GLN A 55 4.17 -15.77 -1.39
C GLN A 55 5.53 -15.50 -2.01
N PRO A 56 6.33 -16.56 -2.24
CA PRO A 56 7.60 -16.40 -2.94
C PRO A 56 7.39 -15.82 -4.33
N LEU A 57 8.30 -14.94 -4.75
CA LEU A 57 8.27 -14.33 -6.07
C LEU A 57 9.29 -14.98 -7.00
N GLY A 58 8.78 -15.58 -8.07
CA GLY A 58 9.59 -16.04 -9.19
C GLY A 58 10.87 -16.76 -8.78
N ASN A 59 12.00 -16.28 -9.28
CA ASN A 59 13.30 -16.90 -9.04
C ASN A 59 13.87 -16.65 -7.64
N TYR A 60 13.24 -15.77 -6.85
CA TYR A 60 13.74 -15.45 -5.52
C TYR A 60 13.44 -16.54 -4.49
N ASN A 61 12.45 -17.38 -4.73
CA ASN A 61 11.98 -18.37 -3.77
C ASN A 61 11.71 -17.80 -2.38
N ALA A 62 11.38 -16.52 -2.32
CA ALA A 62 11.24 -15.77 -1.08
C ALA A 62 10.26 -14.63 -1.29
N ALA A 63 9.67 -14.16 -0.21
CA ALA A 63 8.83 -12.97 -0.24
C ALA A 63 9.68 -11.75 0.11
N PRO A 64 9.89 -10.83 -0.83
CA PRO A 64 10.66 -9.62 -0.55
C PRO A 64 9.83 -8.57 0.18
N MET A 65 10.50 -7.61 0.80
CA MET A 65 9.84 -6.50 1.49
C MET A 65 8.93 -5.72 0.54
N ALA A 66 9.28 -5.65 -0.75
CA ALA A 66 8.44 -4.99 -1.74
C ALA A 66 7.04 -5.62 -1.82
N GLN A 67 6.93 -6.94 -1.68
CA GLN A 67 5.63 -7.60 -1.65
C GLN A 67 4.86 -7.26 -0.38
N VAL A 68 5.54 -7.13 0.74
CA VAL A 68 4.89 -6.69 1.98
C VAL A 68 4.29 -5.31 1.78
N LEU A 69 5.04 -4.40 1.15
CA LEU A 69 4.56 -3.06 0.85
C LEU A 69 3.31 -3.10 -0.03
N GLU A 70 3.35 -3.89 -1.08
CA GLU A 70 2.23 -4.05 -2.02
C GLU A 70 0.97 -4.55 -1.33
N LEU A 71 1.09 -5.64 -0.58
CA LEU A 71 -0.06 -6.24 0.09
C LEU A 71 -0.58 -5.36 1.23
N ALA A 72 0.30 -4.65 1.92
CA ALA A 72 -0.10 -3.73 2.97
C ALA A 72 -0.87 -2.55 2.40
N ALA A 73 -0.38 -1.96 1.30
CA ALA A 73 -1.05 -0.82 0.68
C ALA A 73 -2.44 -1.19 0.18
N LEU A 74 -2.57 -2.36 -0.45
CA LEU A 74 -3.88 -2.84 -0.90
C LEU A 74 -4.78 -3.16 0.29
N GLY A 75 -4.25 -3.88 1.27
CA GLY A 75 -5.01 -4.31 2.45
C GLY A 75 -5.50 -3.14 3.28
N LEU A 76 -4.70 -2.09 3.44
CA LEU A 76 -5.12 -0.90 4.17
C LEU A 76 -6.31 -0.22 3.49
N GLN A 77 -6.27 -0.10 2.16
CA GLN A 77 -7.39 0.45 1.42
C GLN A 77 -8.64 -0.40 1.57
N ALA A 78 -8.49 -1.72 1.44
CA ALA A 78 -9.62 -2.65 1.56
C ALA A 78 -10.24 -2.58 2.96
N GLN A 79 -9.42 -2.53 4.00
CA GLN A 79 -9.91 -2.42 5.38
C GLN A 79 -10.57 -1.07 5.64
N ALA A 80 -10.16 -0.03 4.93
CA ALA A 80 -10.80 1.27 5.02
C ALA A 80 -12.13 1.33 4.25
N GLY A 81 -12.48 0.28 3.52
CA GLY A 81 -13.74 0.19 2.78
C GLY A 81 -13.62 0.52 1.30
N CYS A 82 -12.43 0.69 0.76
CA CYS A 82 -12.25 0.97 -0.65
C CYS A 82 -12.43 -0.31 -1.47
N PRO A 83 -13.11 -0.25 -2.63
CA PRO A 83 -13.34 -1.43 -3.46
C PRO A 83 -12.14 -1.75 -4.35
N VAL A 84 -11.03 -2.14 -3.75
CA VAL A 84 -9.80 -2.49 -4.46
C VAL A 84 -9.47 -3.96 -4.24
N THR A 85 -8.99 -4.63 -5.29
CA THR A 85 -8.69 -6.05 -5.25
C THR A 85 -7.37 -6.42 -5.92
N PHE A 86 -6.78 -5.52 -6.73
CA PHE A 86 -5.59 -5.84 -7.51
C PHE A 86 -4.34 -5.17 -6.96
N SER A 87 -3.30 -5.97 -6.79
CA SER A 87 -1.95 -5.48 -6.55
C SER A 87 -0.96 -6.51 -7.07
N ARG A 88 0.27 -6.07 -7.37
CA ARG A 88 1.29 -6.94 -7.90
C ARG A 88 2.68 -6.39 -7.61
N THR A 89 3.61 -7.29 -7.31
CA THR A 89 5.04 -6.99 -7.22
C THR A 89 5.75 -7.80 -8.28
N THR A 90 6.54 -7.13 -9.13
CA THR A 90 7.27 -7.77 -10.22
C THR A 90 8.75 -7.46 -10.06
N PRO A 91 9.64 -8.48 -10.07
CA PRO A 91 11.06 -8.22 -10.08
C PRO A 91 11.48 -7.58 -11.42
N THR A 92 12.50 -6.73 -11.36
CA THR A 92 13.07 -6.11 -12.55
C THR A 92 14.36 -6.84 -12.95
N LEU A 93 15.00 -6.36 -14.00
CA LEU A 93 16.29 -6.93 -14.44
C LEU A 93 17.39 -6.69 -13.42
N GLU A 94 17.25 -5.68 -12.57
CA GLU A 94 18.21 -5.40 -11.50
C GLU A 94 17.81 -6.13 -10.21
N THR A 95 18.73 -6.90 -9.66
CA THR A 95 18.49 -7.59 -8.38
C THR A 95 18.19 -6.57 -7.28
N GLY A 96 17.12 -6.83 -6.54
CA GLY A 96 16.72 -5.95 -5.43
C GLY A 96 15.84 -4.79 -5.84
N ILE A 97 15.57 -4.62 -7.13
CA ILE A 97 14.67 -3.56 -7.62
C ILE A 97 13.38 -4.21 -8.10
N PHE A 98 12.26 -3.73 -7.58
CA PHE A 98 10.94 -4.28 -7.89
C PHE A 98 10.00 -3.19 -8.39
N GLN A 99 9.06 -3.59 -9.23
CA GLN A 99 7.94 -2.75 -9.60
C GLN A 99 6.73 -3.18 -8.78
N VAL A 100 6.14 -2.23 -8.08
CA VAL A 100 4.96 -2.47 -7.25
C VAL A 100 3.79 -1.72 -7.87
N VAL A 101 2.67 -2.42 -8.07
CA VAL A 101 1.44 -1.83 -8.61
C VAL A 101 0.32 -2.13 -7.64
N VAL A 102 -0.41 -1.10 -7.23
CA VAL A 102 -1.51 -1.24 -6.28
C VAL A 102 -2.71 -0.47 -6.80
N GLU A 103 -3.82 -1.16 -6.94
CA GLU A 103 -5.07 -0.54 -7.35
C GLU A 103 -5.53 0.51 -6.33
N TYR A 104 -6.18 1.56 -6.82
CA TYR A 104 -6.83 2.55 -5.95
C TYR A 104 -8.21 2.91 -6.51
N SER A 105 -9.12 3.31 -5.64
CA SER A 105 -10.38 3.88 -6.04
C SER A 105 -10.25 5.39 -6.25
N GLU A 106 -9.45 6.04 -5.41
CA GLU A 106 -9.11 7.46 -5.52
C GLU A 106 -7.60 7.62 -5.41
N GLU A 107 -6.99 8.39 -6.31
CA GLU A 107 -5.53 8.52 -6.40
C GLU A 107 -4.90 8.96 -5.08
N ALA A 108 -5.46 9.97 -4.44
CA ALA A 108 -4.91 10.49 -3.19
C ALA A 108 -4.92 9.42 -2.09
N VAL A 109 -5.98 8.61 -2.05
CA VAL A 109 -6.11 7.51 -1.09
C VAL A 109 -5.08 6.43 -1.37
N GLY A 110 -4.89 6.08 -2.65
CA GLY A 110 -3.88 5.09 -3.04
C GLY A 110 -2.47 5.52 -2.67
N ARG A 111 -2.13 6.79 -2.88
CA ARG A 111 -0.81 7.33 -2.50
C ARG A 111 -0.62 7.35 -0.99
N LEU A 112 -1.64 7.73 -0.23
CA LEU A 112 -1.58 7.71 1.22
C LEU A 112 -1.43 6.28 1.74
N ALA A 113 -2.15 5.33 1.16
CA ALA A 113 -2.05 3.92 1.55
C ALA A 113 -0.63 3.39 1.35
N LEU A 114 0.02 3.77 0.25
CA LEU A 114 1.41 3.38 -0.01
C LEU A 114 2.35 3.97 1.04
N GLU A 115 2.15 5.21 1.42
CA GLU A 115 2.93 5.87 2.45
C GLU A 115 2.72 5.22 3.83
N LEU A 116 1.48 4.93 4.19
CA LEU A 116 1.16 4.25 5.44
C LEU A 116 1.71 2.82 5.46
N ALA A 117 1.70 2.15 4.32
CA ALA A 117 2.31 0.82 4.19
C ALA A 117 3.81 0.85 4.44
N GLN A 118 4.50 1.90 3.99
CA GLN A 118 5.92 2.10 4.29
C GLN A 118 6.14 2.28 5.79
N GLN A 119 5.29 3.05 6.44
CA GLN A 119 5.36 3.26 7.89
C GLN A 119 5.12 1.95 8.65
N LEU A 120 4.18 1.14 8.18
CA LEU A 120 3.92 -0.18 8.77
C LEU A 120 5.13 -1.10 8.65
N CYS A 121 5.75 -1.17 7.48
CA CYS A 121 6.95 -1.97 7.27
C CYS A 121 8.08 -1.52 8.19
N ARG A 122 8.28 -0.21 8.32
CA ARG A 122 9.31 0.34 9.20
C ARG A 122 9.03 0.02 10.66
N ALA A 123 7.78 0.16 11.08
CA ALA A 123 7.39 -0.17 12.46
C ALA A 123 7.67 -1.63 12.78
N ALA A 124 7.36 -2.54 11.85
CA ALA A 124 7.63 -3.97 12.03
C ALA A 124 9.14 -4.26 12.06
N LEU A 125 9.95 -3.55 11.26
CA LEU A 125 11.40 -3.69 11.27
C LEU A 125 12.01 -3.22 12.60
N ASP A 126 11.53 -2.09 13.09
CA ASP A 126 12.09 -1.41 14.27
C ASP A 126 11.43 -1.86 15.58
N ASP A 127 10.50 -2.81 15.51
CA ASP A 127 9.69 -3.24 16.67
C ASP A 127 9.04 -2.03 17.35
N ALA A 128 8.49 -1.13 16.53
CA ALA A 128 7.84 0.09 16.97
C ALA A 128 6.31 -0.04 16.84
N PRO A 129 5.54 0.74 17.59
CA PRO A 129 4.08 0.71 17.46
C PRO A 129 3.63 1.30 16.14
N PHE A 130 2.49 0.82 15.65
CA PHE A 130 1.83 1.36 14.47
C PHE A 130 0.34 1.50 14.79
N ASP A 131 -0.20 2.70 14.62
CA ASP A 131 -1.60 2.97 14.89
C ASP A 131 -2.46 2.58 13.68
N LEU A 132 -2.86 1.32 13.62
CA LEU A 132 -3.68 0.80 12.53
C LEU A 132 -5.03 1.52 12.45
N ALA A 133 -5.70 1.69 13.59
CA ALA A 133 -7.00 2.35 13.62
C ALA A 133 -6.90 3.79 13.09
N GLY A 134 -5.87 4.52 13.49
CA GLY A 134 -5.62 5.88 13.02
C GLY A 134 -5.31 5.91 11.53
N ALA A 135 -4.54 4.94 11.04
CA ALA A 135 -4.22 4.85 9.61
C ALA A 135 -5.48 4.60 8.77
N LEU A 136 -6.33 3.67 9.22
CA LEU A 136 -7.59 3.40 8.53
C LEU A 136 -8.52 4.61 8.56
N HIS A 137 -8.54 5.33 9.67
CA HIS A 137 -9.34 6.53 9.80
C HIS A 137 -8.87 7.63 8.83
N GLN A 138 -7.56 7.82 8.70
CA GLN A 138 -7.00 8.77 7.74
C GLN A 138 -7.43 8.43 6.30
N LEU A 139 -7.38 7.15 5.94
CA LEU A 139 -7.78 6.72 4.60
C LEU A 139 -9.26 6.95 4.38
N GLN A 140 -10.09 6.65 5.37
CA GLN A 140 -11.54 6.84 5.28
C GLN A 140 -11.89 8.33 5.12
N GLU A 141 -11.28 9.18 5.91
CA GLU A 141 -11.51 10.62 5.83
C GLU A 141 -11.10 11.18 4.47
N LEU A 142 -9.91 10.78 4.00
CA LEU A 142 -9.41 11.25 2.71
C LEU A 142 -10.29 10.74 1.56
N ASP A 143 -10.70 9.48 1.62
CA ASP A 143 -11.57 8.90 0.60
C ASP A 143 -12.88 9.68 0.51
N GLU A 144 -13.48 10.00 1.65
CA GLU A 144 -14.71 10.79 1.71
C GLU A 144 -14.50 12.17 1.13
N ASP A 145 -13.45 12.86 1.53
CA ASP A 145 -13.14 14.21 1.07
C ASP A 145 -12.93 14.25 -0.44
N VAL A 146 -12.19 13.29 -0.99
CA VAL A 146 -11.87 13.25 -2.42
C VAL A 146 -13.09 12.90 -3.24
N ARG A 147 -13.91 11.96 -2.79
CA ARG A 147 -15.12 11.57 -3.51
C ARG A 147 -16.13 12.70 -3.60
N LEU A 148 -16.27 13.47 -2.52
CA LEU A 148 -17.16 14.64 -2.53
C LEU A 148 -16.61 15.80 -3.34
N GLY A 149 -15.27 15.93 -3.35
CA GLY A 149 -14.58 17.04 -4.00
C GLY A 149 -14.75 18.34 -3.22
N PRO A 150 -13.81 19.29 -3.35
CA PRO A 150 -13.87 20.55 -2.60
C PRO A 150 -15.15 21.36 -2.87
N SER A 151 -15.50 21.51 -4.12
CA SER A 151 -16.71 22.27 -4.49
C SER A 151 -17.99 21.57 -4.05
N THR A 152 -18.06 20.27 -4.31
CA THR A 152 -19.22 19.47 -3.92
C THR A 152 -19.36 19.44 -2.41
N GLY A 153 -18.25 19.23 -1.71
CA GLY A 153 -18.25 19.23 -0.25
C GLY A 153 -18.74 20.56 0.33
N ALA A 154 -18.26 21.66 -0.23
CA ALA A 154 -18.68 22.99 0.21
C ALA A 154 -20.17 23.23 -0.04
N ILE A 155 -20.68 22.82 -1.19
CA ILE A 155 -22.09 22.94 -1.52
C ILE A 155 -22.96 22.09 -0.59
N VAL A 156 -22.53 20.85 -0.37
CA VAL A 156 -23.26 19.95 0.52
C VAL A 156 -23.27 20.49 1.94
N ASN A 157 -22.14 20.98 2.41
CA ASN A 157 -22.06 21.56 3.75
C ASN A 157 -22.98 22.77 3.89
N ALA A 158 -23.00 23.64 2.88
CA ALA A 158 -23.89 24.80 2.88
C ALA A 158 -25.34 24.35 2.91
N ALA A 159 -25.70 23.32 2.18
CA ALA A 159 -27.05 22.79 2.17
C ALA A 159 -27.45 22.15 3.49
N VAL A 160 -26.52 21.45 4.11
CA VAL A 160 -26.77 20.74 5.37
C VAL A 160 -26.83 21.73 6.56
N VAL A 161 -25.99 22.72 6.55
CA VAL A 161 -25.88 23.68 7.64
C VAL A 161 -27.05 24.66 7.70
N ARG A 162 -27.73 24.86 6.62
CA ARG A 162 -28.88 25.78 6.55
C ARG A 162 -30.05 25.40 7.48
#